data_3d4badc055a9e2d5b9c3d5f1c981f17a
#
_entry.id   3d4badc055a9e2d5b9c3d5f1c981f17a
#
_cell.length_a   1.000
_cell.length_b   1.000
_cell.length_c   1.000
_cell.angle_alpha   90.00
_cell.angle_beta   90.00
_cell.angle_gamma   90.00
#
_symmetry.space_group_name_H-M   'P 1'
#
loop_
_entity.id
_entity.type
_entity.pdbx_description
1 polymer ?
#
loop_
_entity_poly.entity_id
_entity_poly.type
_entity_poly.pdbx_seq_one_letter_code
_entity_poly.pdbx_strand_id
1 'polypeptide(L)'
;MRDLDALLAVHGETTPRYTSYPTAPHFDATAGAALVGDLMAACRDSAAVSVYLHIPYCDRLCWFCGCHTKQTKRYEPVRAYVDTLVREIEVFGEKAGARPTLTALHLGGGSPSLLKSDDMARIGDVIRSVFDVRTDAEIAVEIDPSDVAEDTLDGLEALGLTRASIGVQDFDADVQAAINRPQSFESTASVADALRHRMNCTLNIDALYGLPRQTSARLVRTIEQVIELQPERVALFGYAHVPWAKTHQRMIADSDLPGRYERLKQADIAARLLVEAGYETIGFDHFALPGDSLAVAARDGHLQRNFQGYTADTAPVLVGFGASAISKYPGGYIQNIVPTNNYRAAVENGETTACKGYALSADDRMRAYAIERLLCDFRLDFSALADRFGEPAWSLAELMKGQVADDDFALAAMDDMIVTVPQDARPFARIVASWMDAYRTPSETARYSQAV
;
A
#
# COMPACT_ATOMS: atom_id res chain seq x y z
N MET A 1 10.72 30.34 3.55
CA MET A 1 9.38 29.70 3.37
C MET A 1 9.26 29.38 1.89
N ARG A 2 9.04 28.10 1.53
CA ARG A 2 8.94 27.71 0.11
C ARG A 2 7.72 28.37 -0.53
N ASP A 3 7.86 28.79 -1.79
CA ASP A 3 6.71 29.20 -2.59
C ASP A 3 5.92 27.97 -2.99
N LEU A 4 4.91 27.63 -2.19
CA LEU A 4 4.08 26.44 -2.37
C LEU A 4 3.25 26.50 -3.67
N ASP A 5 2.81 27.69 -4.09
CA ASP A 5 2.04 27.84 -5.32
C ASP A 5 2.90 27.53 -6.53
N ALA A 6 4.11 28.08 -6.59
CA ALA A 6 5.06 27.82 -7.65
C ALA A 6 5.47 26.33 -7.66
N LEU A 7 5.76 25.73 -6.50
CA LEU A 7 6.11 24.31 -6.37
C LEU A 7 4.98 23.41 -6.87
N LEU A 8 3.74 23.65 -6.43
CA LEU A 8 2.59 22.84 -6.83
C LEU A 8 2.19 23.10 -8.30
N ALA A 9 2.45 24.28 -8.85
CA ALA A 9 2.23 24.54 -10.27
C ALA A 9 3.20 23.73 -11.15
N VAL A 10 4.45 23.55 -10.70
CA VAL A 10 5.49 22.79 -11.44
C VAL A 10 5.34 21.28 -11.24
N HIS A 11 5.03 20.84 -10.03
CA HIS A 11 5.12 19.42 -9.66
C HIS A 11 3.80 18.77 -9.20
N GLY A 12 2.74 19.55 -8.97
CA GLY A 12 1.55 19.11 -8.24
C GLY A 12 0.72 17.98 -8.89
N GLU A 13 0.81 17.81 -10.21
CA GLU A 13 -0.06 16.86 -10.95
C GLU A 13 0.68 15.68 -11.58
N THR A 14 2.00 15.63 -11.49
CA THR A 14 2.80 14.74 -12.33
C THR A 14 3.65 13.70 -11.58
N THR A 15 3.49 13.58 -10.27
CA THR A 15 4.39 12.73 -9.47
C THR A 15 3.74 11.40 -9.08
N PRO A 16 4.27 10.24 -9.51
CA PRO A 16 3.78 8.92 -9.12
C PRO A 16 3.87 8.69 -7.61
N ARG A 17 3.10 7.72 -7.10
CA ARG A 17 3.18 7.30 -5.68
C ARG A 17 4.37 6.39 -5.37
N TYR A 18 5.04 5.87 -6.40
CA TYR A 18 6.17 4.94 -6.29
C TYR A 18 5.93 3.78 -5.32
N THR A 19 4.80 3.10 -5.48
CA THR A 19 4.54 1.81 -4.82
C THR A 19 5.25 0.64 -5.53
N SER A 20 5.79 0.91 -6.70
CA SER A 20 6.71 0.07 -7.48
C SER A 20 7.57 0.97 -8.38
N TYR A 21 8.68 0.44 -8.87
CA TYR A 21 9.46 1.06 -9.93
C TYR A 21 9.99 -0.02 -10.90
N PRO A 22 9.71 0.08 -12.22
CA PRO A 22 8.76 1.03 -12.82
C PRO A 22 7.34 0.91 -12.27
N THR A 23 6.54 1.97 -12.44
CA THR A 23 5.17 1.98 -11.92
C THR A 23 4.25 1.07 -12.74
N ALA A 24 3.18 0.55 -12.14
CA ALA A 24 2.28 -0.43 -12.76
C ALA A 24 1.72 -0.08 -14.17
N PRO A 25 1.52 1.21 -14.54
CA PRO A 25 1.16 1.56 -15.92
C PRO A 25 2.16 1.11 -17.00
N HIS A 26 3.42 0.87 -16.64
CA HIS A 26 4.48 0.39 -17.55
C HIS A 26 4.50 -1.12 -17.71
N PHE A 27 3.66 -1.87 -16.99
CA PHE A 27 3.63 -3.34 -17.11
C PHE A 27 3.11 -3.75 -18.50
N ASP A 28 3.89 -4.56 -19.21
CA ASP A 28 3.51 -5.09 -20.52
C ASP A 28 2.32 -6.04 -20.37
N ALA A 29 1.30 -5.82 -21.20
CA ALA A 29 0.07 -6.60 -21.20
C ALA A 29 0.25 -8.06 -21.63
N THR A 30 1.42 -8.43 -22.15
CA THR A 30 1.69 -9.78 -22.69
C THR A 30 2.82 -10.51 -21.96
N ALA A 31 3.58 -9.83 -21.11
CA ALA A 31 4.78 -10.39 -20.47
C ALA A 31 4.50 -11.28 -19.28
N GLY A 32 3.32 -11.18 -18.64
CA GLY A 32 3.04 -11.84 -17.35
C GLY A 32 3.27 -13.34 -17.37
N ALA A 33 2.72 -14.04 -18.35
CA ALA A 33 2.84 -15.50 -18.45
C ALA A 33 4.29 -15.99 -18.62
N ALA A 34 5.12 -15.25 -19.33
CA ALA A 34 6.54 -15.61 -19.56
C ALA A 34 7.37 -15.50 -18.27
N LEU A 35 6.99 -14.65 -17.34
CA LEU A 35 7.73 -14.39 -16.08
C LEU A 35 7.36 -15.33 -14.94
N VAL A 36 6.33 -16.18 -15.09
CA VAL A 36 5.87 -17.10 -14.02
C VAL A 36 6.99 -18.07 -13.62
N GLY A 37 7.78 -18.57 -14.57
CA GLY A 37 8.90 -19.47 -14.30
C GLY A 37 9.96 -18.82 -13.40
N ASP A 38 10.28 -17.56 -13.64
CA ASP A 38 11.23 -16.79 -12.84
C ASP A 38 10.71 -16.50 -11.42
N LEU A 39 9.42 -16.17 -11.27
CA LEU A 39 8.79 -16.04 -9.97
C LEU A 39 8.88 -17.35 -9.17
N MET A 40 8.57 -18.49 -9.80
CA MET A 40 8.64 -19.79 -9.16
C MET A 40 10.08 -20.15 -8.74
N ALA A 41 11.07 -19.82 -9.57
CA ALA A 41 12.48 -19.98 -9.22
C ALA A 41 12.84 -19.08 -8.03
N ALA A 42 12.46 -17.82 -8.06
CA ALA A 42 12.69 -16.89 -6.95
C ALA A 42 12.05 -17.36 -5.63
N CYS A 43 10.85 -17.95 -5.67
CA CYS A 43 10.23 -18.53 -4.48
C CYS A 43 11.02 -19.71 -3.90
N ARG A 44 11.61 -20.55 -4.75
CA ARG A 44 12.43 -21.71 -4.29
C ARG A 44 13.78 -21.27 -3.72
N ASP A 45 14.37 -20.24 -4.32
CA ASP A 45 15.73 -19.80 -4.00
C ASP A 45 15.76 -18.77 -2.85
N SER A 46 14.61 -18.21 -2.49
CA SER A 46 14.51 -17.20 -1.43
C SER A 46 14.43 -17.83 -0.05
N ALA A 47 15.09 -17.19 0.92
CA ALA A 47 15.02 -17.57 2.33
C ALA A 47 13.61 -17.35 2.93
N ALA A 48 12.85 -16.40 2.37
CA ALA A 48 11.51 -16.08 2.82
C ALA A 48 10.66 -15.49 1.67
N VAL A 49 9.35 -15.66 1.78
CA VAL A 49 8.36 -15.04 0.90
C VAL A 49 7.26 -14.37 1.73
N SER A 50 6.63 -13.36 1.14
CA SER A 50 5.36 -12.80 1.61
C SER A 50 4.24 -13.18 0.67
N VAL A 51 3.01 -13.18 1.16
CA VAL A 51 1.81 -13.44 0.37
C VAL A 51 0.80 -12.32 0.53
N TYR A 52 0.24 -11.88 -0.60
CA TYR A 52 -0.90 -10.97 -0.65
C TYR A 52 -2.11 -11.66 -1.29
N LEU A 53 -3.24 -11.63 -0.60
CA LEU A 53 -4.51 -12.14 -1.13
C LEU A 53 -5.45 -10.98 -1.42
N HIS A 54 -5.89 -10.86 -2.67
CA HIS A 54 -6.83 -9.81 -3.07
C HIS A 54 -8.27 -10.31 -2.99
N ILE A 55 -9.08 -9.67 -2.15
CA ILE A 55 -10.51 -9.95 -1.98
C ILE A 55 -11.31 -8.79 -2.57
N PRO A 56 -11.80 -8.88 -3.82
CA PRO A 56 -12.36 -7.75 -4.56
C PRO A 56 -13.85 -7.50 -4.27
N TYR A 57 -14.29 -7.65 -3.04
CA TYR A 57 -15.70 -7.48 -2.68
C TYR A 57 -15.88 -6.56 -1.48
N CYS A 58 -16.92 -5.71 -1.55
CA CYS A 58 -17.43 -4.90 -0.45
C CYS A 58 -18.97 -5.01 -0.42
N ASP A 59 -19.57 -4.83 0.74
CA ASP A 59 -21.03 -4.70 0.88
C ASP A 59 -21.52 -3.35 0.32
N ARG A 60 -20.67 -2.34 0.36
CA ARG A 60 -20.90 -0.95 -0.04
C ARG A 60 -19.73 -0.41 -0.85
N LEU A 61 -20.04 0.40 -1.86
CA LEU A 61 -19.03 1.11 -2.63
C LEU A 61 -18.85 2.52 -2.06
N CYS A 62 -17.73 2.74 -1.36
CA CYS A 62 -17.34 4.07 -0.90
C CYS A 62 -16.93 4.95 -2.11
N TRP A 63 -17.42 6.20 -2.15
CA TRP A 63 -17.21 7.04 -3.33
C TRP A 63 -15.76 7.53 -3.49
N PHE A 64 -14.97 7.55 -2.42
CA PHE A 64 -13.55 7.91 -2.47
C PHE A 64 -12.64 6.78 -2.97
N CYS A 65 -13.11 5.51 -2.95
CA CYS A 65 -12.26 4.34 -3.06
C CYS A 65 -11.51 4.26 -4.39
N GLY A 66 -10.20 3.99 -4.32
CA GLY A 66 -9.31 3.74 -5.46
C GLY A 66 -9.07 2.26 -5.76
N CYS A 67 -9.53 1.34 -4.90
CA CYS A 67 -9.23 -0.08 -4.99
C CYS A 67 -9.93 -0.78 -6.18
N HIS A 68 -9.43 -1.96 -6.52
CA HIS A 68 -10.15 -2.87 -7.43
C HIS A 68 -11.17 -3.67 -6.62
N THR A 69 -12.43 -3.22 -6.60
CA THR A 69 -13.49 -3.84 -5.82
C THR A 69 -14.82 -3.84 -6.54
N LYS A 70 -15.73 -4.71 -6.10
CA LYS A 70 -17.10 -4.82 -6.56
C LYS A 70 -18.05 -4.81 -5.37
N GLN A 71 -19.14 -4.08 -5.49
CA GLN A 71 -20.21 -4.17 -4.51
C GLN A 71 -21.01 -5.47 -4.68
N THR A 72 -21.27 -6.15 -3.55
CA THR A 72 -22.21 -7.27 -3.50
C THR A 72 -22.94 -7.30 -2.17
N LYS A 73 -24.25 -7.58 -2.22
CA LYS A 73 -25.07 -7.84 -1.02
C LYS A 73 -25.36 -9.33 -0.83
N ARG A 74 -24.85 -10.17 -1.72
CA ARG A 74 -25.02 -11.63 -1.70
C ARG A 74 -23.67 -12.28 -1.45
N TYR A 75 -23.64 -13.32 -0.62
CA TYR A 75 -22.41 -14.01 -0.26
C TYR A 75 -21.96 -15.04 -1.32
N GLU A 76 -22.88 -15.60 -2.11
CA GLU A 76 -22.56 -16.63 -3.09
C GLU A 76 -21.44 -16.23 -4.07
N PRO A 77 -21.39 -14.99 -4.62
CA PRO A 77 -20.27 -14.57 -5.46
C PRO A 77 -18.94 -14.51 -4.71
N VAL A 78 -18.96 -14.18 -3.41
CA VAL A 78 -17.75 -14.15 -2.54
C VAL A 78 -17.25 -15.56 -2.32
N ARG A 79 -18.13 -16.51 -1.96
CA ARG A 79 -17.79 -17.92 -1.78
C ARG A 79 -17.21 -18.53 -3.05
N ALA A 80 -17.86 -18.33 -4.20
CA ALA A 80 -17.37 -18.82 -5.49
C ALA A 80 -15.98 -18.24 -5.84
N TYR A 81 -15.70 -17.02 -5.40
CA TYR A 81 -14.38 -16.41 -5.56
C TYR A 81 -13.34 -17.05 -4.62
N VAL A 82 -13.70 -17.33 -3.37
CA VAL A 82 -12.83 -18.05 -2.43
C VAL A 82 -12.48 -19.44 -2.95
N ASP A 83 -13.45 -20.17 -3.54
CA ASP A 83 -13.18 -21.47 -4.18
C ASP A 83 -12.11 -21.34 -5.29
N THR A 84 -12.22 -20.28 -6.09
CA THR A 84 -11.24 -19.99 -7.14
C THR A 84 -9.86 -19.63 -6.56
N LEU A 85 -9.83 -18.78 -5.51
CA LEU A 85 -8.60 -18.34 -4.86
C LEU A 85 -7.86 -19.52 -4.21
N VAL A 86 -8.59 -20.38 -3.50
CA VAL A 86 -8.03 -21.61 -2.91
C VAL A 86 -7.41 -22.47 -4.01
N ARG A 87 -8.11 -22.67 -5.14
CA ARG A 87 -7.57 -23.45 -6.26
C ARG A 87 -6.32 -22.83 -6.88
N GLU A 88 -6.26 -21.50 -7.02
CA GLU A 88 -5.05 -20.81 -7.51
C GLU A 88 -3.85 -21.09 -6.59
N ILE A 89 -4.06 -21.01 -5.26
CA ILE A 89 -3.00 -21.25 -4.27
C ILE A 89 -2.55 -22.73 -4.31
N GLU A 90 -3.48 -23.68 -4.43
CA GLU A 90 -3.14 -25.10 -4.59
C GLU A 90 -2.27 -25.35 -5.84
N VAL A 91 -2.70 -24.80 -6.99
CA VAL A 91 -1.96 -24.92 -8.27
C VAL A 91 -0.56 -24.31 -8.16
N PHE A 92 -0.44 -23.18 -7.43
CA PHE A 92 0.88 -22.61 -7.14
C PHE A 92 1.73 -23.60 -6.33
N GLY A 93 1.20 -24.19 -5.27
CA GLY A 93 1.91 -25.18 -4.45
C GLY A 93 2.37 -26.40 -5.25
N GLU A 94 1.50 -26.93 -6.12
CA GLU A 94 1.82 -28.05 -7.04
C GLU A 94 3.03 -27.69 -7.96
N LYS A 95 3.09 -26.44 -8.45
CA LYS A 95 4.15 -25.96 -9.36
C LYS A 95 5.42 -25.52 -8.64
N ALA A 96 5.33 -25.03 -7.42
CA ALA A 96 6.47 -24.55 -6.65
C ALA A 96 7.45 -25.70 -6.30
N GLY A 97 6.94 -26.92 -6.09
CA GLY A 97 7.74 -28.11 -5.81
C GLY A 97 8.45 -28.12 -4.45
N ALA A 98 8.28 -27.06 -3.66
CA ALA A 98 8.76 -26.90 -2.30
C ALA A 98 7.75 -26.05 -1.52
N ARG A 99 7.84 -26.05 -0.19
CA ARG A 99 7.05 -25.16 0.68
C ARG A 99 7.91 -23.96 1.04
N PRO A 100 7.73 -22.78 0.36
CA PRO A 100 8.49 -21.58 0.71
C PRO A 100 8.18 -21.11 2.13
N THR A 101 9.17 -20.60 2.84
CA THR A 101 9.00 -20.05 4.20
C THR A 101 8.23 -18.71 4.12
N LEU A 102 7.07 -18.65 4.75
CA LEU A 102 6.19 -17.48 4.78
C LEU A 102 6.45 -16.61 6.01
N THR A 103 6.82 -15.34 5.79
CA THR A 103 7.05 -14.35 6.85
C THR A 103 5.88 -13.38 7.02
N ALA A 104 5.09 -13.14 5.97
CA ALA A 104 3.93 -12.27 6.05
C ALA A 104 2.80 -12.72 5.12
N LEU A 105 1.57 -12.67 5.62
CA LEU A 105 0.33 -12.86 4.87
C LEU A 105 -0.52 -11.60 5.02
N HIS A 106 -0.97 -11.03 3.91
CA HIS A 106 -1.87 -9.87 3.93
C HIS A 106 -3.12 -10.12 3.09
N LEU A 107 -4.30 -9.97 3.68
CA LEU A 107 -5.58 -9.98 2.99
C LEU A 107 -6.07 -8.55 2.83
N GLY A 108 -6.28 -8.12 1.59
CA GLY A 108 -6.70 -6.75 1.30
C GLY A 108 -7.54 -6.62 0.05
N GLY A 109 -7.73 -5.37 -0.38
CA GLY A 109 -8.35 -5.02 -1.66
C GLY A 109 -9.73 -4.38 -1.57
N GLY A 110 -10.78 -5.16 -1.34
CA GLY A 110 -12.13 -4.70 -1.01
C GLY A 110 -12.33 -4.66 0.49
N SER A 111 -13.16 -5.56 1.03
CA SER A 111 -13.38 -5.76 2.46
C SER A 111 -13.22 -7.25 2.80
N PRO A 112 -11.99 -7.72 3.13
CA PRO A 112 -11.80 -9.11 3.54
C PRO A 112 -12.62 -9.51 4.77
N SER A 113 -13.02 -8.55 5.61
CA SER A 113 -13.93 -8.77 6.74
C SER A 113 -15.35 -9.24 6.35
N LEU A 114 -15.70 -9.20 5.05
CA LEU A 114 -16.91 -9.86 4.55
C LEU A 114 -16.84 -11.39 4.52
N LEU A 115 -15.63 -11.96 4.58
CA LEU A 115 -15.45 -13.41 4.55
C LEU A 115 -16.05 -14.04 5.79
N LYS A 116 -16.76 -15.15 5.60
CA LYS A 116 -17.27 -15.99 6.70
C LYS A 116 -16.14 -16.82 7.32
N SER A 117 -16.34 -17.24 8.55
CA SER A 117 -15.38 -18.03 9.31
C SER A 117 -14.92 -19.28 8.57
N ASP A 118 -15.83 -20.04 7.96
CA ASP A 118 -15.51 -21.23 7.16
C ASP A 118 -14.55 -20.93 6.00
N ASP A 119 -14.78 -19.81 5.30
CA ASP A 119 -13.97 -19.43 4.14
C ASP A 119 -12.62 -18.87 4.57
N MET A 120 -12.54 -18.13 5.70
CA MET A 120 -11.26 -17.71 6.28
C MET A 120 -10.43 -18.91 6.75
N ALA A 121 -11.07 -19.90 7.40
CA ALA A 121 -10.41 -21.13 7.81
C ALA A 121 -9.84 -21.89 6.60
N ARG A 122 -10.61 -22.05 5.52
CA ARG A 122 -10.16 -22.70 4.27
C ARG A 122 -8.96 -21.98 3.64
N ILE A 123 -8.97 -20.65 3.65
CA ILE A 123 -7.82 -19.84 3.18
C ILE A 123 -6.60 -20.13 4.09
N GLY A 124 -6.77 -20.08 5.39
CA GLY A 124 -5.70 -20.39 6.34
C GLY A 124 -5.13 -21.82 6.14
N ASP A 125 -5.99 -22.80 5.89
CA ASP A 125 -5.58 -24.19 5.68
C ASP A 125 -4.79 -24.35 4.38
N VAL A 126 -5.25 -23.79 3.27
CA VAL A 126 -4.50 -23.87 2.00
C VAL A 126 -3.16 -23.13 2.09
N ILE A 127 -3.09 -21.98 2.74
CA ILE A 127 -1.82 -21.29 3.00
C ILE A 127 -0.86 -22.17 3.81
N ARG A 128 -1.32 -22.75 4.91
CA ARG A 128 -0.50 -23.66 5.73
C ARG A 128 -0.11 -24.94 5.00
N SER A 129 -0.87 -25.39 4.01
CA SER A 129 -0.52 -26.56 3.20
C SER A 129 0.57 -26.28 2.17
N VAL A 130 0.56 -25.08 1.59
CA VAL A 130 1.46 -24.65 0.50
C VAL A 130 2.74 -24.00 1.02
N PHE A 131 2.66 -23.26 2.12
CA PHE A 131 3.78 -22.53 2.71
C PHE A 131 4.18 -23.07 4.07
N ASP A 132 5.46 -22.92 4.40
CA ASP A 132 5.96 -23.11 5.75
C ASP A 132 5.81 -21.80 6.52
N VAL A 133 4.67 -21.65 7.21
CA VAL A 133 4.31 -20.40 7.92
C VAL A 133 5.13 -20.31 9.19
N ARG A 134 5.98 -19.28 9.30
CA ARG A 134 6.76 -19.03 10.52
C ARG A 134 5.84 -18.77 11.71
N THR A 135 6.30 -19.13 12.89
CA THR A 135 5.54 -18.89 14.14
C THR A 135 5.40 -17.41 14.49
N ASP A 136 6.30 -16.57 13.98
CA ASP A 136 6.30 -15.11 14.12
C ASP A 136 5.85 -14.39 12.83
N ALA A 137 5.24 -15.13 11.87
CA ALA A 137 4.72 -14.52 10.66
C ALA A 137 3.65 -13.48 10.97
N GLU A 138 3.73 -12.32 10.30
CA GLU A 138 2.68 -11.32 10.37
C GLU A 138 1.50 -11.75 9.51
N ILE A 139 0.32 -11.89 10.13
CA ILE A 139 -0.94 -12.15 9.42
C ILE A 139 -1.81 -10.93 9.56
N ALA A 140 -1.92 -10.14 8.48
CA ALA A 140 -2.60 -8.87 8.44
C ALA A 140 -3.89 -8.93 7.61
N VAL A 141 -4.96 -8.29 8.07
CA VAL A 141 -6.24 -8.22 7.35
C VAL A 141 -6.76 -6.79 7.36
N GLU A 142 -7.17 -6.30 6.18
CA GLU A 142 -7.93 -5.04 6.04
C GLU A 142 -9.38 -5.27 6.51
N ILE A 143 -9.85 -4.41 7.41
CA ILE A 143 -11.16 -4.55 8.09
C ILE A 143 -12.00 -3.30 7.87
N ASP A 144 -13.21 -3.49 7.35
CA ASP A 144 -14.28 -2.50 7.47
C ASP A 144 -15.02 -2.78 8.81
N PRO A 145 -14.94 -1.90 9.81
CA PRO A 145 -15.56 -2.17 11.10
C PRO A 145 -17.10 -2.25 11.05
N SER A 146 -17.74 -1.81 9.95
CA SER A 146 -19.17 -1.98 9.75
C SER A 146 -19.56 -3.40 9.33
N ASP A 147 -18.60 -4.23 8.88
CA ASP A 147 -18.83 -5.60 8.39
C ASP A 147 -18.55 -6.68 9.45
N VAL A 148 -17.98 -6.30 10.60
CA VAL A 148 -17.50 -7.26 11.60
C VAL A 148 -18.67 -7.78 12.46
N ALA A 149 -18.89 -9.10 12.38
CA ALA A 149 -19.79 -9.86 13.24
C ALA A 149 -19.00 -10.92 14.04
N GLU A 150 -19.65 -11.65 14.95
CA GLU A 150 -19.01 -12.74 15.70
C GLU A 150 -18.40 -13.79 14.76
N ASP A 151 -19.12 -14.20 13.72
CA ASP A 151 -18.61 -15.13 12.70
C ASP A 151 -17.32 -14.61 12.01
N THR A 152 -17.23 -13.29 11.79
CA THR A 152 -16.00 -12.65 11.25
C THR A 152 -14.84 -12.78 12.24
N LEU A 153 -15.10 -12.52 13.53
CA LEU A 153 -14.08 -12.64 14.59
C LEU A 153 -13.59 -14.08 14.74
N ASP A 154 -14.49 -15.06 14.68
CA ASP A 154 -14.13 -16.49 14.68
C ASP A 154 -13.23 -16.85 13.49
N GLY A 155 -13.53 -16.31 12.30
CA GLY A 155 -12.73 -16.53 11.10
C GLY A 155 -11.34 -15.89 11.18
N LEU A 156 -11.24 -14.66 11.70
CA LEU A 156 -9.97 -13.97 11.90
C LEU A 156 -9.07 -14.70 12.91
N GLU A 157 -9.67 -15.22 13.98
CA GLU A 157 -8.96 -16.04 14.97
C GLU A 157 -8.46 -17.36 14.37
N ALA A 158 -9.29 -18.07 13.59
CA ALA A 158 -8.91 -19.31 12.90
C ALA A 158 -7.81 -19.07 11.83
N LEU A 159 -7.82 -17.91 11.18
CA LEU A 159 -6.76 -17.50 10.26
C LEU A 159 -5.43 -17.27 10.99
N GLY A 160 -5.48 -16.85 12.26
CA GLY A 160 -4.33 -16.50 13.09
C GLY A 160 -3.92 -15.04 12.97
N LEU A 161 -4.91 -14.12 12.95
CA LEU A 161 -4.68 -12.69 12.82
C LEU A 161 -3.68 -12.17 13.85
N THR A 162 -2.65 -11.43 13.39
CA THR A 162 -1.67 -10.74 14.26
C THR A 162 -1.74 -9.23 14.11
N ARG A 163 -2.33 -8.73 13.00
CA ARG A 163 -2.54 -7.31 12.74
C ARG A 163 -3.87 -7.06 12.04
N ALA A 164 -4.63 -6.11 12.56
CA ALA A 164 -5.83 -5.60 11.91
C ALA A 164 -5.56 -4.20 11.34
N SER A 165 -5.86 -3.96 10.05
CA SER A 165 -5.89 -2.63 9.45
C SER A 165 -7.33 -2.16 9.34
N ILE A 166 -7.76 -1.27 10.24
CA ILE A 166 -9.14 -0.80 10.31
C ILE A 166 -9.30 0.46 9.48
N GLY A 167 -10.13 0.38 8.44
CA GLY A 167 -10.44 1.51 7.58
C GLY A 167 -11.40 2.48 8.24
N VAL A 168 -10.90 3.53 8.88
CA VAL A 168 -11.71 4.61 9.48
C VAL A 168 -12.02 5.71 8.47
N GLN A 169 -11.01 6.24 7.84
CA GLN A 169 -11.01 7.37 6.91
C GLN A 169 -11.35 8.70 7.58
N ASP A 170 -12.54 8.86 8.16
CA ASP A 170 -13.00 10.03 8.90
C ASP A 170 -14.17 9.65 9.82
N PHE A 171 -14.29 10.31 10.97
CA PHE A 171 -15.42 10.12 11.92
C PHE A 171 -16.49 11.21 11.84
N ASP A 172 -16.25 12.31 11.12
CA ASP A 172 -17.27 13.37 10.97
C ASP A 172 -18.42 12.90 10.08
N ALA A 173 -19.66 13.02 10.59
CA ALA A 173 -20.86 12.49 9.92
C ALA A 173 -21.12 13.12 8.54
N ASP A 174 -20.82 14.43 8.37
CA ASP A 174 -21.00 15.11 7.07
C ASP A 174 -19.96 14.64 6.03
N VAL A 175 -18.73 14.38 6.49
CA VAL A 175 -17.67 13.80 5.65
C VAL A 175 -18.02 12.38 5.26
N GLN A 176 -18.42 11.54 6.21
CA GLN A 176 -18.86 10.17 5.99
C GLN A 176 -20.02 10.06 4.98
N ALA A 177 -21.01 10.95 5.13
CA ALA A 177 -22.14 11.03 4.19
C ALA A 177 -21.66 11.40 2.78
N ALA A 178 -20.71 12.34 2.65
CA ALA A 178 -20.16 12.78 1.37
C ALA A 178 -19.30 11.72 0.66
N ILE A 179 -18.80 10.71 1.39
CA ILE A 179 -18.01 9.60 0.85
C ILE A 179 -18.75 8.26 0.82
N ASN A 180 -20.04 8.24 1.19
CA ASN A 180 -20.88 7.03 1.31
C ASN A 180 -20.27 5.97 2.24
N ARG A 181 -19.77 6.41 3.43
CA ARG A 181 -19.18 5.50 4.43
C ARG A 181 -19.64 5.87 5.87
N PRO A 182 -20.92 5.66 6.20
CA PRO A 182 -21.41 5.84 7.57
C PRO A 182 -20.77 4.79 8.49
N GLN A 183 -20.13 5.27 9.57
CA GLN A 183 -19.40 4.44 10.54
C GLN A 183 -19.23 5.23 11.83
N SER A 184 -19.77 4.76 12.96
CA SER A 184 -19.61 5.47 14.21
C SER A 184 -18.25 5.17 14.87
N PHE A 185 -17.81 6.10 15.72
CA PHE A 185 -16.65 5.90 16.58
C PHE A 185 -16.86 4.71 17.52
N GLU A 186 -18.04 4.64 18.16
CA GLU A 186 -18.38 3.59 19.14
C GLU A 186 -18.36 2.19 18.51
N SER A 187 -18.87 2.05 17.27
CA SER A 187 -18.80 0.79 16.54
C SER A 187 -17.35 0.41 16.24
N THR A 188 -16.54 1.37 15.82
CA THR A 188 -15.11 1.13 15.53
C THR A 188 -14.35 0.77 16.80
N ALA A 189 -14.60 1.47 17.91
CA ALA A 189 -13.98 1.19 19.21
C ALA A 189 -14.34 -0.23 19.69
N SER A 190 -15.62 -0.61 19.58
CA SER A 190 -16.07 -1.97 19.94
C SER A 190 -15.35 -3.06 19.14
N VAL A 191 -15.17 -2.84 17.83
CA VAL A 191 -14.42 -3.78 16.97
C VAL A 191 -12.93 -3.81 17.36
N ALA A 192 -12.31 -2.66 17.59
CA ALA A 192 -10.91 -2.58 18.01
C ALA A 192 -10.66 -3.32 19.34
N ASP A 193 -11.56 -3.15 20.31
CA ASP A 193 -11.52 -3.83 21.60
C ASP A 193 -11.70 -5.35 21.44
N ALA A 194 -12.68 -5.79 20.64
CA ALA A 194 -12.90 -7.21 20.38
C ALA A 194 -11.67 -7.88 19.75
N LEU A 195 -11.05 -7.23 18.75
CA LEU A 195 -9.83 -7.73 18.09
C LEU A 195 -8.66 -7.88 19.08
N ARG A 196 -8.42 -6.87 19.92
CA ARG A 196 -7.37 -6.93 20.94
C ARG A 196 -7.60 -8.03 21.97
N HIS A 197 -8.83 -8.10 22.51
CA HIS A 197 -9.15 -9.07 23.57
C HIS A 197 -9.11 -10.52 23.08
N ARG A 198 -9.59 -10.79 21.86
CA ARG A 198 -9.65 -12.16 21.34
C ARG A 198 -8.32 -12.66 20.76
N MET A 199 -7.59 -11.79 20.05
CA MET A 199 -6.44 -12.21 19.22
C MET A 199 -5.12 -11.59 19.66
N ASN A 200 -5.12 -10.65 20.61
CA ASN A 200 -3.92 -9.90 21.02
C ASN A 200 -3.16 -9.31 19.81
N CYS A 201 -3.90 -8.88 18.79
CA CYS A 201 -3.34 -8.33 17.56
C CYS A 201 -3.02 -6.85 17.69
N THR A 202 -2.06 -6.37 16.91
CA THR A 202 -1.78 -4.95 16.75
C THR A 202 -2.78 -4.31 15.79
N LEU A 203 -3.07 -3.01 16.01
CA LEU A 203 -4.00 -2.26 15.17
C LEU A 203 -3.24 -1.23 14.32
N ASN A 204 -3.62 -1.17 13.05
CA ASN A 204 -3.37 -0.04 12.18
C ASN A 204 -4.70 0.65 11.89
N ILE A 205 -4.72 1.99 11.90
CA ILE A 205 -5.88 2.77 11.48
C ILE A 205 -5.56 3.49 10.18
N ASP A 206 -6.42 3.31 9.18
CA ASP A 206 -6.34 4.07 7.94
C ASP A 206 -7.23 5.31 8.04
N ALA A 207 -6.63 6.50 7.91
CA ALA A 207 -7.30 7.79 7.91
C ALA A 207 -6.97 8.58 6.64
N LEU A 208 -7.90 9.43 6.19
CA LEU A 208 -7.72 10.25 5.00
C LEU A 208 -7.85 11.74 5.34
N TYR A 209 -6.96 12.54 4.76
CA TYR A 209 -7.16 13.99 4.67
C TYR A 209 -7.50 14.41 3.24
N GLY A 210 -8.11 15.58 3.10
CA GLY A 210 -8.51 16.09 1.79
C GLY A 210 -9.81 15.50 1.26
N LEU A 211 -10.64 14.89 2.11
CA LEU A 211 -11.96 14.38 1.77
C LEU A 211 -12.97 15.51 1.51
N PRO A 212 -14.06 15.24 0.76
CA PRO A 212 -15.10 16.24 0.54
C PRO A 212 -15.72 16.70 1.87
N ARG A 213 -15.97 18.02 2.01
CA ARG A 213 -16.49 18.70 3.21
C ARG A 213 -15.61 18.59 4.46
N GLN A 214 -14.43 18.00 4.36
CA GLN A 214 -13.49 17.90 5.46
C GLN A 214 -12.79 19.26 5.65
N THR A 215 -12.96 19.84 6.83
CA THR A 215 -12.21 21.04 7.28
C THR A 215 -11.10 20.63 8.24
N SER A 216 -10.09 21.48 8.45
CA SER A 216 -9.06 21.24 9.47
C SER A 216 -9.66 20.94 10.85
N ALA A 217 -10.74 21.63 11.25
CA ALA A 217 -11.38 21.40 12.54
C ALA A 217 -12.08 20.02 12.63
N ARG A 218 -12.66 19.51 11.54
CA ARG A 218 -13.24 18.17 11.47
C ARG A 218 -12.16 17.10 11.54
N LEU A 219 -11.08 17.28 10.76
CA LEU A 219 -9.95 16.36 10.79
C LEU A 219 -9.29 16.28 12.15
N VAL A 220 -9.13 17.41 12.88
CA VAL A 220 -8.60 17.42 14.26
C VAL A 220 -9.40 16.47 15.13
N ARG A 221 -10.74 16.58 15.12
CA ARG A 221 -11.61 15.69 15.92
C ARG A 221 -11.47 14.22 15.52
N THR A 222 -11.36 13.95 14.21
CA THR A 222 -11.12 12.58 13.72
C THR A 222 -9.80 12.03 14.24
N ILE A 223 -8.71 12.82 14.17
CA ILE A 223 -7.39 12.37 14.64
C ILE A 223 -7.37 12.19 16.17
N GLU A 224 -8.04 13.08 16.94
CA GLU A 224 -8.19 12.90 18.38
C GLU A 224 -8.91 11.57 18.72
N GLN A 225 -9.98 11.24 18.00
CA GLN A 225 -10.67 9.95 18.14
C GLN A 225 -9.81 8.77 17.69
N VAL A 226 -9.02 8.91 16.63
CA VAL A 226 -8.03 7.89 16.22
C VAL A 226 -7.02 7.65 17.33
N ILE A 227 -6.49 8.70 17.96
CA ILE A 227 -5.56 8.60 19.09
C ILE A 227 -6.22 7.93 20.29
N GLU A 228 -7.52 8.21 20.57
CA GLU A 228 -8.29 7.57 21.63
C GLU A 228 -8.40 6.05 21.44
N LEU A 229 -8.44 5.55 20.21
CA LEU A 229 -8.40 4.12 19.91
C LEU A 229 -7.04 3.47 20.21
N GLN A 230 -6.00 4.25 20.46
CA GLN A 230 -4.63 3.80 20.77
C GLN A 230 -4.07 2.75 19.80
N PRO A 231 -4.13 2.95 18.48
CA PRO A 231 -3.53 2.00 17.54
C PRO A 231 -2.00 2.04 17.64
N GLU A 232 -1.35 0.94 17.31
CA GLU A 232 0.11 0.88 17.19
C GLU A 232 0.61 1.64 15.95
N ARG A 233 -0.25 1.74 14.90
CA ARG A 233 0.04 2.46 13.64
C ARG A 233 -1.14 3.29 13.17
N VAL A 234 -0.81 4.37 12.47
CA VAL A 234 -1.77 5.16 11.70
C VAL A 234 -1.21 5.37 10.29
N ALA A 235 -1.98 4.98 9.27
CA ALA A 235 -1.71 5.35 7.89
C ALA A 235 -2.59 6.56 7.52
N LEU A 236 -1.97 7.70 7.26
CA LEU A 236 -2.63 8.96 6.99
C LEU A 236 -2.41 9.38 5.54
N PHE A 237 -3.36 9.06 4.66
CA PHE A 237 -3.21 9.31 3.23
C PHE A 237 -3.97 10.55 2.76
N GLY A 238 -3.39 11.27 1.80
CA GLY A 238 -4.13 12.26 1.04
C GLY A 238 -5.14 11.61 0.09
N TYR A 239 -6.39 12.05 0.11
CA TYR A 239 -7.42 11.59 -0.83
C TYR A 239 -7.00 11.87 -2.28
N ALA A 240 -7.05 10.83 -3.12
CA ALA A 240 -6.76 10.92 -4.53
C ALA A 240 -8.06 11.02 -5.34
N HIS A 241 -8.40 12.21 -5.81
CA HIS A 241 -9.55 12.43 -6.68
C HIS A 241 -9.18 12.14 -8.14
N VAL A 242 -9.64 10.99 -8.67
CA VAL A 242 -9.31 10.50 -10.01
C VAL A 242 -10.57 10.00 -10.75
N PRO A 243 -11.61 10.85 -10.92
CA PRO A 243 -12.91 10.43 -11.48
C PRO A 243 -12.83 9.95 -12.94
N TRP A 244 -11.74 10.25 -13.65
CA TRP A 244 -11.46 9.71 -14.98
C TRP A 244 -11.05 8.23 -14.95
N ALA A 245 -10.42 7.77 -13.85
CA ALA A 245 -10.00 6.39 -13.65
C ALA A 245 -11.01 5.58 -12.81
N LYS A 246 -11.68 6.23 -11.85
CA LYS A 246 -12.66 5.65 -10.92
C LYS A 246 -13.99 6.37 -11.04
N THR A 247 -14.87 5.84 -11.88
CA THR A 247 -16.12 6.53 -12.27
C THR A 247 -17.07 6.84 -11.12
N HIS A 248 -17.06 6.04 -10.04
CA HIS A 248 -17.87 6.28 -8.86
C HIS A 248 -17.41 7.52 -8.06
N GLN A 249 -16.16 7.98 -8.22
CA GLN A 249 -15.69 9.23 -7.64
C GLN A 249 -16.40 10.47 -8.22
N ARG A 250 -17.11 10.35 -9.35
CA ARG A 250 -17.99 11.40 -9.88
C ARG A 250 -19.19 11.72 -8.99
N MET A 251 -19.46 10.89 -7.99
CA MET A 251 -20.47 11.16 -6.96
C MET A 251 -19.99 12.24 -5.95
N ILE A 252 -18.69 12.55 -5.94
CA ILE A 252 -18.10 13.61 -5.13
C ILE A 252 -18.01 14.85 -6.00
N ALA A 253 -18.65 15.95 -5.55
CA ALA A 253 -18.57 17.22 -6.25
C ALA A 253 -17.21 17.90 -6.00
N ASP A 254 -16.56 18.40 -7.05
CA ASP A 254 -15.28 19.09 -6.96
C ASP A 254 -15.35 20.31 -6.02
N SER A 255 -16.52 20.98 -5.95
CA SER A 255 -16.77 22.12 -5.04
C SER A 255 -16.76 21.75 -3.55
N ASP A 256 -16.94 20.48 -3.21
CA ASP A 256 -16.91 19.97 -1.83
C ASP A 256 -15.48 19.60 -1.38
N LEU A 257 -14.51 19.59 -2.30
CA LEU A 257 -13.13 19.24 -2.00
C LEU A 257 -12.36 20.44 -1.42
N PRO A 258 -11.53 20.23 -0.39
CA PRO A 258 -10.67 21.28 0.12
C PRO A 258 -9.61 21.65 -0.91
N GLY A 259 -9.28 22.94 -0.99
CA GLY A 259 -8.21 23.44 -1.85
C GLY A 259 -6.84 22.95 -1.39
N ARG A 260 -5.83 23.11 -2.26
CA ARG A 260 -4.45 22.61 -2.04
C ARG A 260 -3.85 23.06 -0.71
N TYR A 261 -4.00 24.32 -0.34
CA TYR A 261 -3.52 24.85 0.95
C TYR A 261 -4.19 24.22 2.16
N GLU A 262 -5.51 24.04 2.09
CA GLU A 262 -6.25 23.41 3.18
C GLU A 262 -5.81 21.95 3.34
N ARG A 263 -5.55 21.24 2.24
CA ARG A 263 -5.03 19.85 2.28
C ARG A 263 -3.65 19.77 2.93
N LEU A 264 -2.71 20.65 2.57
CA LEU A 264 -1.38 20.73 3.19
C LEU A 264 -1.48 21.02 4.68
N LYS A 265 -2.34 22.00 5.04
CA LYS A 265 -2.61 22.36 6.43
C LYS A 265 -3.21 21.18 7.20
N GLN A 266 -4.12 20.45 6.60
CA GLN A 266 -4.71 19.24 7.17
C GLN A 266 -3.64 18.18 7.45
N ALA A 267 -2.77 17.88 6.47
CA ALA A 267 -1.68 16.94 6.63
C ALA A 267 -0.72 17.34 7.77
N ASP A 268 -0.32 18.62 7.83
CA ASP A 268 0.57 19.14 8.87
C ASP A 268 -0.06 19.09 10.27
N ILE A 269 -1.33 19.50 10.40
CA ILE A 269 -2.05 19.45 11.69
C ILE A 269 -2.17 18.02 12.18
N ALA A 270 -2.61 17.09 11.32
CA ALA A 270 -2.77 15.70 11.70
C ALA A 270 -1.43 15.05 12.09
N ALA A 271 -0.36 15.31 11.33
CA ALA A 271 0.99 14.83 11.65
C ALA A 271 1.48 15.35 13.03
N ARG A 272 1.26 16.63 13.33
CA ARG A 272 1.64 17.20 14.63
C ARG A 272 0.87 16.56 15.77
N LEU A 273 -0.44 16.39 15.66
CA LEU A 273 -1.25 15.74 16.69
C LEU A 273 -0.78 14.31 16.97
N LEU A 274 -0.47 13.53 15.95
CA LEU A 274 0.05 12.18 16.11
C LEU A 274 1.42 12.17 16.78
N VAL A 275 2.34 13.07 16.38
CA VAL A 275 3.66 13.19 17.01
C VAL A 275 3.54 13.64 18.48
N GLU A 276 2.67 14.61 18.79
CA GLU A 276 2.38 15.05 20.16
C GLU A 276 1.80 13.92 21.02
N ALA A 277 1.06 12.98 20.40
CA ALA A 277 0.54 11.77 21.04
C ALA A 277 1.58 10.64 21.19
N GLY A 278 2.84 10.86 20.78
CA GLY A 278 3.96 9.94 20.96
C GLY A 278 4.26 9.01 19.79
N TYR A 279 3.63 9.21 18.62
CA TYR A 279 3.96 8.46 17.41
C TYR A 279 5.21 9.01 16.73
N GLU A 280 6.02 8.13 16.17
CA GLU A 280 7.13 8.47 15.26
C GLU A 280 6.59 8.55 13.82
N THR A 281 7.08 9.54 13.06
CA THR A 281 6.77 9.64 11.62
C THR A 281 7.55 8.58 10.84
N ILE A 282 6.86 7.76 10.07
CA ILE A 282 7.43 6.70 9.24
C ILE A 282 7.21 7.05 7.78
N GLY A 283 8.29 7.33 7.07
CA GLY A 283 8.18 7.87 5.71
C GLY A 283 7.38 9.19 5.70
N PHE A 284 6.54 9.38 4.70
CA PHE A 284 5.80 10.65 4.52
C PHE A 284 4.29 10.54 4.82
N ASP A 285 3.76 9.35 5.12
CA ASP A 285 2.32 9.11 5.27
C ASP A 285 1.93 8.06 6.34
N HIS A 286 2.90 7.55 7.11
CA HIS A 286 2.62 6.62 8.21
C HIS A 286 3.16 7.16 9.53
N PHE A 287 2.54 6.70 10.62
CA PHE A 287 2.91 7.01 12.00
C PHE A 287 2.86 5.71 12.81
N ALA A 288 3.82 5.50 13.69
CA ALA A 288 3.90 4.29 14.50
C ALA A 288 4.39 4.60 15.92
N LEU A 289 3.89 3.88 16.91
CA LEU A 289 4.45 3.93 18.25
C LEU A 289 5.90 3.43 18.26
N PRO A 290 6.76 3.91 19.15
CA PRO A 290 8.20 3.58 19.15
C PRO A 290 8.53 2.08 19.22
N GLY A 291 7.65 1.27 19.82
CA GLY A 291 7.78 -0.18 19.93
C GLY A 291 7.25 -0.97 18.71
N ASP A 292 6.56 -0.34 17.79
CA ASP A 292 6.02 -0.99 16.61
C ASP A 292 7.13 -1.39 15.63
N SER A 293 6.95 -2.49 14.91
CA SER A 293 7.95 -3.01 13.97
C SER A 293 8.29 -2.06 12.83
N LEU A 294 7.37 -1.17 12.39
CA LEU A 294 7.71 -0.13 11.41
C LEU A 294 8.66 0.92 11.97
N ALA A 295 8.44 1.37 13.22
CA ALA A 295 9.33 2.35 13.85
C ALA A 295 10.71 1.76 14.11
N VAL A 296 10.76 0.49 14.53
CA VAL A 296 12.03 -0.25 14.69
C VAL A 296 12.74 -0.37 13.34
N ALA A 297 12.04 -0.85 12.30
CA ALA A 297 12.61 -1.00 10.95
C ALA A 297 13.13 0.33 10.37
N ALA A 298 12.42 1.44 10.63
CA ALA A 298 12.84 2.77 10.19
C ALA A 298 14.14 3.21 10.89
N ARG A 299 14.27 3.01 12.20
CA ARG A 299 15.48 3.34 12.94
C ARG A 299 16.67 2.47 12.54
N ASP A 300 16.43 1.20 12.24
CA ASP A 300 17.46 0.23 11.87
C ASP A 300 17.84 0.27 10.38
N GLY A 301 17.19 1.14 9.56
CA GLY A 301 17.45 1.27 8.12
C GLY A 301 16.92 0.08 7.29
N HIS A 302 15.95 -0.66 7.80
CA HIS A 302 15.36 -1.83 7.15
C HIS A 302 13.92 -1.60 6.66
N LEU A 303 13.41 -0.37 6.81
CA LEU A 303 12.09 -0.01 6.32
C LEU A 303 12.02 -0.25 4.80
N GLN A 304 10.95 -0.88 4.34
CA GLN A 304 10.66 -1.10 2.92
C GLN A 304 9.33 -0.48 2.52
N ARG A 305 9.13 -0.37 1.19
CA ARG A 305 7.89 0.12 0.61
C ARG A 305 7.43 -0.80 -0.52
N ASN A 306 6.17 -1.18 -0.50
CA ASN A 306 5.55 -2.00 -1.54
C ASN A 306 4.18 -1.44 -1.96
N PHE A 307 3.37 -2.23 -2.68
CA PHE A 307 2.03 -1.84 -3.12
C PHE A 307 1.04 -1.54 -1.99
N GLN A 308 1.29 -2.04 -0.79
CA GLN A 308 0.45 -1.86 0.41
C GLN A 308 0.84 -0.61 1.23
N GLY A 309 2.05 -0.08 1.02
CA GLY A 309 2.60 1.04 1.79
C GLY A 309 3.96 0.71 2.40
N TYR A 310 4.27 1.30 3.57
CA TYR A 310 5.48 0.98 4.32
C TYR A 310 5.34 -0.35 5.05
N THR A 311 6.44 -1.12 5.08
CA THR A 311 6.48 -2.44 5.71
C THR A 311 7.82 -2.70 6.38
N ALA A 312 7.80 -3.46 7.47
CA ALA A 312 8.98 -4.04 8.10
C ALA A 312 9.36 -5.41 7.51
N ASP A 313 8.51 -5.96 6.64
CA ASP A 313 8.77 -7.24 5.99
C ASP A 313 9.88 -7.10 4.94
N THR A 314 10.93 -7.87 5.09
CA THR A 314 12.13 -7.86 4.23
C THR A 314 12.18 -9.01 3.25
N ALA A 315 11.09 -9.78 3.11
CA ALA A 315 11.02 -10.89 2.15
C ALA A 315 11.29 -10.38 0.72
N PRO A 316 12.23 -10.99 -0.01
CA PRO A 316 12.58 -10.52 -1.34
C PRO A 316 11.52 -10.84 -2.40
N VAL A 317 10.60 -11.73 -2.08
CA VAL A 317 9.51 -12.18 -2.96
C VAL A 317 8.17 -11.96 -2.29
N LEU A 318 7.28 -11.23 -2.97
CA LEU A 318 5.87 -11.11 -2.64
C LEU A 318 5.04 -11.85 -3.69
N VAL A 319 4.31 -12.87 -3.30
CA VAL A 319 3.40 -13.61 -4.18
C VAL A 319 1.99 -13.07 -4.01
N GLY A 320 1.42 -12.52 -5.09
CA GLY A 320 0.05 -12.02 -5.13
C GLY A 320 -0.92 -13.03 -5.71
N PHE A 321 -1.95 -13.41 -4.96
CA PHE A 321 -3.06 -14.25 -5.42
C PHE A 321 -4.35 -13.46 -5.51
N GLY A 322 -5.21 -13.88 -6.41
CA GLY A 322 -6.50 -13.24 -6.66
C GLY A 322 -6.48 -12.27 -7.84
N ALA A 323 -7.68 -11.87 -8.26
CA ALA A 323 -7.86 -10.94 -9.37
C ALA A 323 -7.13 -9.61 -9.11
N SER A 324 -6.39 -9.12 -10.08
CA SER A 324 -5.57 -7.90 -10.04
C SER A 324 -4.35 -7.91 -9.13
N ALA A 325 -4.13 -8.94 -8.31
CA ALA A 325 -2.99 -9.03 -7.42
C ALA A 325 -1.66 -8.90 -8.18
N ILE A 326 -0.68 -8.28 -7.53
CA ILE A 326 0.66 -8.09 -8.10
C ILE A 326 1.66 -8.88 -7.27
N SER A 327 2.47 -9.71 -7.95
CA SER A 327 3.65 -10.33 -7.39
C SER A 327 4.89 -9.49 -7.69
N LYS A 328 5.81 -9.42 -6.72
CA LYS A 328 7.13 -8.77 -6.83
C LYS A 328 8.20 -9.83 -6.56
N TYR A 329 9.25 -9.86 -7.36
CA TYR A 329 10.43 -10.68 -7.13
C TYR A 329 11.68 -9.92 -7.64
N PRO A 330 12.91 -10.35 -7.33
CA PRO A 330 14.11 -9.61 -7.73
C PRO A 330 14.26 -9.37 -9.24
N GLY A 331 13.63 -10.23 -10.06
CA GLY A 331 13.64 -10.12 -11.52
C GLY A 331 12.52 -9.28 -12.12
N GLY A 332 11.46 -8.94 -11.36
CA GLY A 332 10.36 -8.19 -11.95
C GLY A 332 9.04 -8.21 -11.18
N TYR A 333 8.00 -7.90 -11.92
CA TYR A 333 6.62 -7.86 -11.45
C TYR A 333 5.72 -8.69 -12.35
N ILE A 334 4.69 -9.30 -11.75
CA ILE A 334 3.61 -9.99 -12.45
C ILE A 334 2.29 -9.51 -11.89
N GLN A 335 1.33 -9.18 -12.75
CA GLN A 335 -0.03 -8.85 -12.35
C GLN A 335 -1.02 -9.88 -12.87
N ASN A 336 -1.90 -10.34 -12.00
CA ASN A 336 -3.00 -11.23 -12.34
C ASN A 336 -4.08 -10.53 -13.16
N ILE A 337 -4.88 -11.31 -13.87
CA ILE A 337 -6.06 -10.86 -14.60
C ILE A 337 -6.95 -9.99 -13.71
N VAL A 338 -7.28 -8.79 -14.19
CA VAL A 338 -8.04 -7.80 -13.41
C VAL A 338 -9.53 -8.12 -13.35
N PRO A 339 -10.26 -8.42 -14.47
CA PRO A 339 -11.67 -8.75 -14.40
C PRO A 339 -11.90 -10.09 -13.67
N THR A 340 -12.63 -10.05 -12.56
CA THR A 340 -12.87 -11.21 -11.67
C THR A 340 -13.44 -12.43 -12.39
N ASN A 341 -14.34 -12.22 -13.38
CA ASN A 341 -14.91 -13.33 -14.16
C ASN A 341 -13.88 -14.01 -15.06
N ASN A 342 -12.98 -13.21 -15.67
CA ASN A 342 -11.92 -13.74 -16.53
C ASN A 342 -10.85 -14.44 -15.68
N TYR A 343 -10.53 -13.88 -14.51
CA TYR A 343 -9.64 -14.52 -13.52
C TYR A 343 -10.17 -15.90 -13.13
N ARG A 344 -11.47 -15.99 -12.76
CA ARG A 344 -12.10 -17.26 -12.41
C ARG A 344 -12.05 -18.25 -13.57
N ALA A 345 -12.42 -17.84 -14.78
CA ALA A 345 -12.38 -18.71 -15.95
C ALA A 345 -10.96 -19.26 -16.22
N ALA A 346 -9.93 -18.45 -16.09
CA ALA A 346 -8.54 -18.89 -16.26
C ALA A 346 -8.16 -19.97 -15.23
N VAL A 347 -8.51 -19.79 -13.95
CA VAL A 347 -8.26 -20.79 -12.91
C VAL A 347 -9.02 -22.08 -13.16
N GLU A 348 -10.33 -22.00 -13.49
CA GLU A 348 -11.18 -23.16 -13.80
C GLU A 348 -10.66 -23.95 -15.01
N ASN A 349 -10.09 -23.28 -16.00
CA ASN A 349 -9.49 -23.91 -17.19
C ASN A 349 -8.04 -24.42 -16.97
N GLY A 350 -7.44 -24.18 -15.80
CA GLY A 350 -6.03 -24.50 -15.52
C GLY A 350 -5.04 -23.60 -16.28
N GLU A 351 -5.49 -22.45 -16.77
CA GLU A 351 -4.67 -21.43 -17.43
C GLU A 351 -3.91 -20.58 -16.42
N THR A 352 -2.90 -19.84 -16.88
CA THR A 352 -2.21 -18.88 -16.02
C THR A 352 -3.07 -17.66 -15.74
N THR A 353 -3.09 -17.21 -14.49
CA THR A 353 -3.72 -15.95 -14.08
C THR A 353 -2.85 -14.73 -14.40
N ALA A 354 -1.54 -14.93 -14.61
CA ALA A 354 -0.58 -13.89 -14.93
C ALA A 354 -0.85 -13.29 -16.32
N CYS A 355 -1.26 -12.02 -16.38
CA CYS A 355 -1.57 -11.36 -17.65
C CYS A 355 -0.59 -10.23 -17.98
N LYS A 356 -0.19 -9.41 -17.00
CA LYS A 356 0.78 -8.34 -17.21
C LYS A 356 2.05 -8.62 -16.46
N GLY A 357 3.16 -8.04 -16.92
CA GLY A 357 4.41 -8.18 -16.21
C GLY A 357 5.45 -7.16 -16.66
N TYR A 358 6.54 -7.11 -15.90
CA TYR A 358 7.67 -6.28 -16.20
C TYR A 358 8.96 -6.97 -15.73
N ALA A 359 9.88 -7.24 -16.66
CA ALA A 359 11.22 -7.77 -16.35
C ALA A 359 12.16 -6.59 -16.04
N LEU A 360 12.73 -6.55 -14.85
CA LEU A 360 13.60 -5.46 -14.40
C LEU A 360 14.99 -5.57 -15.04
N SER A 361 15.44 -4.52 -15.73
CA SER A 361 16.84 -4.34 -16.13
C SER A 361 17.75 -4.10 -14.91
N ALA A 362 19.05 -4.09 -15.11
CA ALA A 362 20.00 -3.73 -14.06
C ALA A 362 19.81 -2.27 -13.60
N ASP A 363 19.53 -1.35 -14.53
CA ASP A 363 19.25 0.07 -14.23
C ASP A 363 17.94 0.22 -13.45
N ASP A 364 16.89 -0.53 -13.83
CA ASP A 364 15.62 -0.52 -13.08
C ASP A 364 15.80 -0.96 -11.63
N ARG A 365 16.55 -2.03 -11.39
CA ARG A 365 16.82 -2.51 -10.03
C ARG A 365 17.58 -1.50 -9.19
N MET A 366 18.57 -0.82 -9.78
CA MET A 366 19.33 0.23 -9.11
C MET A 366 18.43 1.42 -8.77
N ARG A 367 17.64 1.92 -9.73
CA ARG A 367 16.73 3.06 -9.51
C ARG A 367 15.61 2.70 -8.55
N ALA A 368 15.02 1.50 -8.65
CA ALA A 368 14.01 1.02 -7.70
C ALA A 368 14.54 1.05 -6.26
N TYR A 369 15.76 0.56 -6.04
CA TYR A 369 16.42 0.61 -4.75
C TYR A 369 16.68 2.05 -4.27
N ALA A 370 17.22 2.90 -5.14
CA ALA A 370 17.51 4.30 -4.82
C ALA A 370 16.24 5.09 -4.45
N ILE A 371 15.16 4.93 -5.23
CA ILE A 371 13.84 5.54 -4.98
C ILE A 371 13.27 5.03 -3.65
N GLU A 372 13.31 3.73 -3.40
CA GLU A 372 12.82 3.14 -2.15
C GLU A 372 13.59 3.67 -0.94
N ARG A 373 14.93 3.69 -0.98
CA ARG A 373 15.73 4.25 0.13
C ARG A 373 15.44 5.72 0.37
N LEU A 374 15.35 6.53 -0.69
CA LEU A 374 15.02 7.94 -0.52
C LEU A 374 13.63 8.15 0.12
N LEU A 375 12.64 7.34 -0.23
CA LEU A 375 11.30 7.44 0.34
C LEU A 375 11.18 6.84 1.74
N CYS A 376 12.03 5.87 2.10
CA CYS A 376 12.05 5.26 3.43
C CYS A 376 12.91 6.04 4.42
N ASP A 377 14.10 6.48 3.99
CA ASP A 377 15.14 7.00 4.85
C ASP A 377 15.31 8.53 4.72
N PHE A 378 14.70 9.14 3.70
CA PHE A 378 14.91 10.54 3.30
C PHE A 378 16.38 10.88 3.04
N ARG A 379 17.18 9.86 2.78
CA ARG A 379 18.61 9.90 2.55
C ARG A 379 19.01 8.82 1.56
N LEU A 380 19.87 9.16 0.62
CA LEU A 380 20.48 8.21 -0.31
C LEU A 380 21.98 8.45 -0.37
N ASP A 381 22.77 7.41 -0.09
CA ASP A 381 24.21 7.40 -0.17
C ASP A 381 24.64 6.73 -1.47
N PHE A 382 25.23 7.50 -2.39
CA PHE A 382 25.64 7.00 -3.70
C PHE A 382 26.91 6.15 -3.64
N SER A 383 27.74 6.28 -2.60
CA SER A 383 28.86 5.38 -2.40
C SER A 383 28.38 3.98 -2.05
N ALA A 384 27.40 3.87 -1.10
CA ALA A 384 26.78 2.60 -0.78
C ALA A 384 25.96 2.02 -1.96
N LEU A 385 25.36 2.89 -2.79
CA LEU A 385 24.68 2.47 -4.02
C LEU A 385 25.69 1.89 -5.04
N ALA A 386 26.88 2.51 -5.18
CA ALA A 386 27.91 2.04 -6.07
C ALA A 386 28.56 0.73 -5.61
N ASP A 387 28.72 0.53 -4.31
CA ASP A 387 29.16 -0.76 -3.76
C ASP A 387 28.22 -1.90 -4.13
N ARG A 388 26.93 -1.61 -4.26
CA ARG A 388 25.89 -2.60 -4.58
C ARG A 388 25.66 -2.79 -6.08
N PHE A 389 25.70 -1.72 -6.89
CA PHE A 389 25.30 -1.72 -8.29
C PHE A 389 26.42 -1.32 -9.28
N GLY A 390 27.59 -0.95 -8.77
CA GLY A 390 28.75 -0.58 -9.58
C GLY A 390 28.68 0.81 -10.24
N GLU A 391 29.41 0.97 -11.33
CA GLU A 391 29.58 2.23 -12.07
C GLU A 391 28.27 2.98 -12.42
N PRO A 392 27.12 2.33 -12.76
CA PRO A 392 25.89 3.06 -13.07
C PRO A 392 25.41 3.98 -11.95
N ALA A 393 25.74 3.67 -10.69
CA ALA A 393 25.37 4.50 -9.53
C ALA A 393 26.01 5.89 -9.60
N TRP A 394 27.23 6.02 -10.12
CA TRP A 394 27.90 7.32 -10.28
C TRP A 394 27.21 8.20 -11.33
N SER A 395 26.71 7.58 -12.43
CA SER A 395 25.93 8.31 -13.42
C SER A 395 24.63 8.85 -12.83
N LEU A 396 23.98 8.06 -11.94
CA LEU A 396 22.78 8.50 -11.22
C LEU A 396 23.12 9.61 -10.21
N ALA A 397 24.28 9.55 -9.56
CA ALA A 397 24.77 10.59 -8.65
C ALA A 397 24.97 11.94 -9.35
N GLU A 398 25.60 11.93 -10.53
CA GLU A 398 25.79 13.16 -11.33
C GLU A 398 24.45 13.72 -11.81
N LEU A 399 23.49 12.88 -12.21
CA LEU A 399 22.13 13.31 -12.52
C LEU A 399 21.51 14.02 -11.32
N MET A 400 21.56 13.40 -10.13
CA MET A 400 20.97 13.97 -8.91
C MET A 400 21.65 15.26 -8.47
N LYS A 401 22.96 15.37 -8.66
CA LYS A 401 23.71 16.60 -8.39
C LYS A 401 23.24 17.76 -9.27
N GLY A 402 22.98 17.49 -10.55
CA GLY A 402 22.37 18.47 -11.44
C GLY A 402 20.97 18.87 -11.00
N GLN A 403 20.11 17.90 -10.67
CA GLN A 403 18.74 18.17 -10.20
C GLN A 403 18.72 19.00 -8.90
N VAL A 404 19.61 18.69 -7.95
CA VAL A 404 19.73 19.47 -6.69
C VAL A 404 20.23 20.89 -6.96
N ALA A 405 21.16 21.08 -7.92
CA ALA A 405 21.65 22.39 -8.29
C ALA A 405 20.57 23.27 -8.97
N ASP A 406 19.66 22.63 -9.70
CA ASP A 406 18.55 23.30 -10.42
C ASP A 406 17.26 23.40 -9.56
N ASP A 407 17.30 22.95 -8.28
CA ASP A 407 16.14 22.93 -7.38
C ASP A 407 15.92 24.30 -6.70
N ASP A 408 15.07 25.11 -7.29
CA ASP A 408 14.67 26.42 -6.74
C ASP A 408 13.88 26.34 -5.42
N PHE A 409 13.40 25.14 -5.05
CA PHE A 409 12.52 24.94 -3.89
C PHE A 409 13.24 24.35 -2.66
N ALA A 410 14.52 24.05 -2.77
CA ALA A 410 15.32 23.41 -1.71
C ALA A 410 14.66 22.14 -1.16
N LEU A 411 14.14 21.27 -2.07
CA LEU A 411 13.52 20.00 -1.73
C LEU A 411 14.54 18.96 -1.29
N ALA A 412 15.77 19.06 -1.80
CA ALA A 412 16.88 18.19 -1.45
C ALA A 412 18.17 18.99 -1.29
N ALA A 413 19.10 18.41 -0.57
CA ALA A 413 20.48 18.87 -0.48
C ALA A 413 21.40 17.68 -0.81
N MET A 414 22.56 17.95 -1.43
CA MET A 414 23.57 16.94 -1.69
C MET A 414 24.90 17.40 -1.11
N ASP A 415 25.47 16.57 -0.25
CA ASP A 415 26.79 16.77 0.37
C ASP A 415 27.55 15.45 0.34
N ASP A 416 28.79 15.49 -0.09
CA ASP A 416 29.71 14.35 -0.14
C ASP A 416 29.08 13.03 -0.66
N MET A 417 28.41 13.09 -1.82
CA MET A 417 27.71 11.97 -2.46
C MET A 417 26.47 11.45 -1.71
N ILE A 418 25.95 12.21 -0.75
CA ILE A 418 24.74 11.90 0.00
C ILE A 418 23.66 12.91 -0.33
N VAL A 419 22.55 12.45 -0.88
CA VAL A 419 21.31 13.25 -1.04
C VAL A 419 20.46 13.09 0.21
N THR A 420 19.98 14.21 0.74
CA THR A 420 19.05 14.26 1.88
C THR A 420 17.83 15.10 1.56
N VAL A 421 16.66 14.68 2.02
CA VAL A 421 15.41 15.45 1.98
C VAL A 421 15.22 16.12 3.35
N PRO A 422 15.32 17.45 3.46
CA PRO A 422 15.13 18.18 4.73
C PRO A 422 13.75 17.88 5.33
N GLN A 423 13.64 17.97 6.66
CA GLN A 423 12.42 17.59 7.39
C GLN A 423 11.17 18.33 6.87
N ASP A 424 11.29 19.62 6.59
CA ASP A 424 10.21 20.47 6.06
C ASP A 424 9.91 20.21 4.56
N ALA A 425 10.75 19.41 3.86
CA ALA A 425 10.53 18.96 2.49
C ALA A 425 10.02 17.52 2.38
N ARG A 426 9.99 16.75 3.47
CA ARG A 426 9.57 15.34 3.45
C ARG A 426 8.19 15.08 2.84
N PRO A 427 7.17 15.94 3.01
CA PRO A 427 5.91 15.78 2.30
C PRO A 427 6.05 15.75 0.77
N PHE A 428 7.13 16.32 0.24
CA PHE A 428 7.45 16.39 -1.18
C PHE A 428 8.52 15.36 -1.63
N ALA A 429 8.90 14.41 -0.78
CA ALA A 429 9.96 13.44 -1.08
C ALA A 429 9.72 12.66 -2.39
N ARG A 430 8.45 12.47 -2.79
CA ARG A 430 8.10 11.85 -4.08
C ARG A 430 8.57 12.68 -5.29
N ILE A 431 8.61 14.00 -5.17
CA ILE A 431 9.16 14.88 -6.22
C ILE A 431 10.65 14.61 -6.38
N VAL A 432 11.39 14.57 -5.27
CA VAL A 432 12.83 14.26 -5.28
C VAL A 432 13.08 12.85 -5.84
N ALA A 433 12.30 11.86 -5.43
CA ALA A 433 12.37 10.50 -5.97
C ALA A 433 12.13 10.47 -7.49
N SER A 434 11.24 11.33 -8.00
CA SER A 434 10.92 11.40 -9.44
C SER A 434 12.07 11.90 -10.31
N TRP A 435 13.09 12.54 -9.74
CA TRP A 435 14.28 12.94 -10.48
C TRP A 435 15.12 11.75 -10.91
N MET A 436 14.99 10.61 -10.24
CA MET A 436 15.63 9.34 -10.57
C MET A 436 14.80 8.46 -11.53
N ASP A 437 13.58 8.88 -11.87
CA ASP A 437 12.66 8.08 -12.70
C ASP A 437 13.01 8.21 -14.19
N ALA A 438 13.54 7.13 -14.79
CA ALA A 438 13.87 7.08 -16.20
C ALA A 438 12.65 7.00 -17.13
N TYR A 439 11.48 6.65 -16.60
CA TYR A 439 10.21 6.54 -17.35
C TYR A 439 9.36 7.81 -17.28
N ARG A 440 9.84 8.80 -16.56
CA ARG A 440 9.15 10.10 -16.45
C ARG A 440 9.26 10.82 -17.79
N THR A 441 8.22 10.71 -18.61
CA THR A 441 8.07 11.57 -19.78
C THR A 441 7.23 12.79 -19.40
N PRO A 442 7.59 13.99 -19.85
CA PRO A 442 6.71 15.14 -19.82
C PRO A 442 5.55 14.87 -20.80
N SER A 443 4.56 14.12 -20.38
CA SER A 443 3.40 13.78 -21.21
C SER A 443 2.21 14.59 -20.67
N GLU A 444 1.63 15.42 -21.49
CA GLU A 444 0.36 16.11 -21.21
C GLU A 444 -0.81 15.15 -20.94
N THR A 445 -0.64 13.85 -21.16
CA THR A 445 -1.67 12.82 -21.02
C THR A 445 -1.57 11.98 -19.74
N ALA A 446 -0.43 11.96 -19.05
CA ALA A 446 -0.27 11.20 -17.81
C ALA A 446 -0.87 11.98 -16.63
N ARG A 447 -2.14 11.71 -16.30
CA ARG A 447 -2.81 12.27 -15.13
C ARG A 447 -2.56 11.37 -13.92
N TYR A 448 -1.67 11.79 -13.03
CA TYR A 448 -1.54 11.21 -11.70
C TYR A 448 -2.45 11.95 -10.69
N SER A 449 -2.74 11.33 -9.55
CA SER A 449 -3.35 12.05 -8.43
C SER A 449 -2.39 13.14 -7.95
N GLN A 450 -2.95 14.23 -7.39
CA GLN A 450 -2.14 15.32 -6.84
C GLN A 450 -1.05 14.80 -5.90
N ALA A 451 0.13 15.43 -5.94
CA ALA A 451 1.28 15.01 -5.15
C ALA A 451 1.08 15.25 -3.64
N VAL A 452 0.19 16.18 -3.29
CA VAL A 452 -0.17 16.54 -1.91
C VAL A 452 -1.67 16.71 -1.79
#